data_b1f094323a685867eb33f1a16235d57c
#
_entry.id   b1f094323a685867eb33f1a16235d57c
#
_cell.length_a   1.000
_cell.length_b   1.000
_cell.length_c   1.000
_cell.angle_alpha   90.00
_cell.angle_beta   90.00
_cell.angle_gamma   90.00
#
_symmetry.space_group_name_H-M   'P 1'
#
loop_
_entity.id
_entity.type
_entity.pdbx_description
1 polymer ?
#
loop_
_entity_poly.entity_id
_entity_poly.type
_entity_poly.pdbx_seq_one_letter_code
_entity_poly.pdbx_strand_id
1 'polypeptide(L)'
;MSAVDNLSIGYAPYSSDFSSSGDRRRFVYYANSKAIDFEIAKPENEYDVVFVTHGADITVWSKYDKSKAVIVYELVDSYLATPVFSFYGLFRGLAKYLSGKHKYCQLNQKKSIESMCRRADIVICSTEEQKNHIRHYCDDVRIILDVKSEYHNYRMTQQPELKNNELNIAWEGVPHNIKSFAVIRDALSILSKQYQINLHLITALKYKKYMNKYLTKHTVNEVKKYIDINNVYLYQWNE
;
A
#
# COMPACT_ATOMS: atom_id res chain seq x y z
N MET A 1 -7.98 8.51 -33.05
CA MET A 1 -8.58 7.67 -32.03
C MET A 1 -7.56 6.60 -31.68
N SER A 2 -7.13 6.53 -30.42
CA SER A 2 -6.18 5.50 -30.00
C SER A 2 -6.90 4.15 -29.91
N ALA A 3 -6.19 3.02 -30.06
CA ALA A 3 -6.78 1.69 -29.93
C ALA A 3 -7.43 1.42 -28.55
N VAL A 4 -7.23 2.31 -27.59
CA VAL A 4 -7.76 2.23 -26.22
C VAL A 4 -9.18 2.81 -26.11
N ASP A 5 -9.59 3.66 -27.07
CA ASP A 5 -10.87 4.39 -27.03
C ASP A 5 -12.11 3.48 -27.14
N ASN A 6 -11.94 2.19 -27.46
CA ASN A 6 -13.02 1.23 -27.63
C ASN A 6 -13.00 0.06 -26.60
N LEU A 7 -12.08 0.09 -25.63
CA LEU A 7 -12.00 -1.00 -24.65
C LEU A 7 -12.95 -0.77 -23.46
N SER A 8 -13.71 -1.82 -23.12
CA SER A 8 -14.49 -1.88 -21.88
C SER A 8 -13.56 -2.18 -20.71
N ILE A 9 -13.32 -1.19 -19.84
CA ILE A 9 -12.36 -1.30 -18.74
C ILE A 9 -13.09 -1.28 -17.39
N GLY A 10 -12.92 -2.36 -16.63
CA GLY A 10 -13.39 -2.48 -15.27
C GLY A 10 -12.26 -2.19 -14.28
N TYR A 11 -12.55 -1.47 -13.19
CA TYR A 11 -11.63 -1.22 -12.09
C TYR A 11 -12.21 -1.71 -10.77
N ALA A 12 -11.55 -2.65 -10.11
CA ALA A 12 -11.91 -3.15 -8.78
C ALA A 12 -11.07 -2.42 -7.72
N PRO A 13 -11.59 -1.34 -7.08
CA PRO A 13 -10.83 -0.38 -6.29
C PRO A 13 -10.49 -0.88 -4.88
N TYR A 14 -9.63 -0.14 -4.17
CA TYR A 14 -9.43 -0.24 -2.73
C TYR A 14 -10.65 0.30 -1.96
N SER A 15 -11.27 1.38 -2.47
CA SER A 15 -12.47 1.99 -1.91
C SER A 15 -13.42 2.42 -3.04
N SER A 16 -14.74 2.27 -2.81
CA SER A 16 -15.76 2.57 -3.84
C SER A 16 -15.84 4.04 -4.23
N ASP A 17 -15.32 4.94 -3.40
CA ASP A 17 -15.25 6.39 -3.61
C ASP A 17 -13.88 6.86 -4.12
N PHE A 18 -12.96 5.94 -4.39
CA PHE A 18 -11.56 6.21 -4.79
C PHE A 18 -10.77 7.08 -3.80
N SER A 19 -11.22 7.18 -2.55
CA SER A 19 -10.54 7.97 -1.53
C SER A 19 -9.24 7.35 -1.02
N SER A 20 -9.05 6.05 -1.24
CA SER A 20 -7.82 5.36 -0.86
C SER A 20 -6.61 5.88 -1.64
N SER A 21 -5.49 6.05 -0.94
CA SER A 21 -4.23 6.45 -1.58
C SER A 21 -3.77 5.48 -2.68
N GLY A 22 -4.11 4.18 -2.56
CA GLY A 22 -3.84 3.19 -3.59
C GLY A 22 -4.59 3.47 -4.89
N ASP A 23 -5.85 3.91 -4.80
CA ASP A 23 -6.64 4.27 -5.99
C ASP A 23 -6.07 5.53 -6.65
N ARG A 24 -5.80 6.59 -5.86
CA ARG A 24 -5.40 7.91 -6.38
C ARG A 24 -4.01 7.96 -7.03
N ARG A 25 -3.09 7.06 -6.66
CA ARG A 25 -1.67 7.14 -7.07
C ARG A 25 -1.31 6.30 -8.28
N ARG A 26 -2.21 5.45 -8.78
CA ARG A 26 -1.91 4.49 -9.85
C ARG A 26 -2.93 4.54 -10.98
N PHE A 27 -3.75 3.52 -11.13
CA PHE A 27 -4.61 3.37 -12.31
C PHE A 27 -5.55 4.56 -12.49
N VAL A 28 -6.26 5.00 -11.45
CA VAL A 28 -7.22 6.11 -11.55
C VAL A 28 -6.54 7.40 -11.99
N TYR A 29 -5.36 7.70 -11.42
CA TYR A 29 -4.58 8.86 -11.84
C TYR A 29 -4.17 8.77 -13.31
N TYR A 30 -3.65 7.61 -13.71
CA TYR A 30 -3.24 7.37 -15.11
C TYR A 30 -4.42 7.48 -16.07
N ALA A 31 -5.53 6.82 -15.77
CA ALA A 31 -6.73 6.84 -16.58
C ALA A 31 -7.26 8.27 -16.78
N ASN A 32 -7.37 9.04 -15.69
CA ASN A 32 -7.78 10.45 -15.76
C ASN A 32 -6.81 11.30 -16.60
N SER A 33 -5.49 11.08 -16.44
CA SER A 33 -4.47 11.85 -17.18
C SER A 33 -4.45 11.54 -18.68
N LYS A 34 -4.98 10.39 -19.07
CA LYS A 34 -5.06 9.92 -20.48
C LYS A 34 -6.45 9.96 -21.05
N ALA A 35 -7.44 10.49 -20.32
CA ALA A 35 -8.85 10.47 -20.69
C ALA A 35 -9.34 9.05 -21.08
N ILE A 36 -8.93 8.04 -20.30
CA ILE A 36 -9.37 6.65 -20.46
C ILE A 36 -10.62 6.45 -19.60
N ASP A 37 -11.71 6.07 -20.23
CA ASP A 37 -12.95 5.74 -19.53
C ASP A 37 -12.87 4.38 -18.86
N PHE A 38 -13.40 4.27 -17.66
CA PHE A 38 -13.50 3.02 -16.91
C PHE A 38 -14.70 3.07 -15.94
N GLU A 39 -15.17 1.91 -15.53
CA GLU A 39 -16.21 1.80 -14.50
C GLU A 39 -15.75 0.95 -13.30
N ILE A 40 -16.48 1.03 -12.18
CA ILE A 40 -16.26 0.10 -11.06
C ILE A 40 -16.65 -1.30 -11.51
N ALA A 41 -15.66 -2.19 -11.54
CA ALA A 41 -15.84 -3.55 -12.04
C ALA A 41 -16.83 -4.36 -11.18
N LYS A 42 -17.74 -5.05 -11.85
CA LYS A 42 -18.69 -5.99 -11.25
C LYS A 42 -18.40 -7.40 -11.77
N PRO A 43 -18.28 -8.40 -10.87
CA PRO A 43 -17.91 -9.77 -11.28
C PRO A 43 -18.91 -10.46 -12.20
N GLU A 44 -20.14 -9.97 -12.29
CA GLU A 44 -21.18 -10.45 -13.21
C GLU A 44 -21.06 -9.92 -14.63
N ASN A 45 -20.35 -8.80 -14.81
CA ASN A 45 -20.17 -8.17 -16.13
C ASN A 45 -18.97 -8.75 -16.86
N GLU A 46 -18.92 -8.51 -18.19
CA GLU A 46 -17.80 -8.81 -19.08
C GLU A 46 -17.05 -7.53 -19.41
N TYR A 47 -15.72 -7.62 -19.53
CA TYR A 47 -14.84 -6.52 -19.83
C TYR A 47 -13.72 -6.97 -20.77
N ASP A 48 -13.16 -6.05 -21.54
CA ASP A 48 -11.91 -6.34 -22.25
C ASP A 48 -10.74 -6.43 -21.28
N VAL A 49 -10.68 -5.54 -20.29
CA VAL A 49 -9.64 -5.50 -19.26
C VAL A 49 -10.24 -5.22 -17.88
N VAL A 50 -9.80 -5.94 -16.86
CA VAL A 50 -10.13 -5.61 -15.46
C VAL A 50 -8.86 -5.37 -14.67
N PHE A 51 -8.75 -4.18 -14.08
CA PHE A 51 -7.74 -3.87 -13.07
C PHE A 51 -8.27 -4.23 -11.68
N VAL A 52 -7.60 -5.17 -11.02
CA VAL A 52 -7.96 -5.63 -9.67
C VAL A 52 -6.91 -5.16 -8.68
N THR A 53 -7.30 -4.32 -7.74
CA THR A 53 -6.39 -3.90 -6.66
C THR A 53 -6.32 -4.94 -5.54
N HIS A 54 -5.24 -4.90 -4.75
CA HIS A 54 -5.14 -5.75 -3.57
C HIS A 54 -6.23 -5.47 -2.51
N GLY A 55 -6.84 -4.28 -2.53
CA GLY A 55 -7.95 -3.89 -1.65
C GLY A 55 -9.29 -4.51 -2.03
N ALA A 56 -9.46 -4.89 -3.28
CA ALA A 56 -10.65 -5.53 -3.80
C ALA A 56 -10.88 -6.93 -3.19
N ASP A 57 -12.06 -7.49 -3.40
CA ASP A 57 -12.36 -8.87 -2.99
C ASP A 57 -11.67 -9.88 -3.93
N ILE A 58 -10.38 -10.14 -3.67
CA ILE A 58 -9.58 -11.11 -4.42
C ILE A 58 -10.13 -12.53 -4.35
N THR A 59 -11.05 -12.85 -3.41
CA THR A 59 -11.66 -14.18 -3.33
C THR A 59 -12.70 -14.41 -4.42
N VAL A 60 -13.23 -13.34 -4.97
CA VAL A 60 -14.13 -13.32 -6.12
C VAL A 60 -13.32 -13.25 -7.41
N TRP A 61 -12.44 -12.25 -7.51
CA TRP A 61 -11.67 -12.01 -8.74
C TRP A 61 -10.72 -13.13 -9.11
N SER A 62 -10.19 -13.88 -8.14
CA SER A 62 -9.39 -15.08 -8.42
C SER A 62 -10.18 -16.23 -9.09
N LYS A 63 -11.51 -16.15 -9.09
CA LYS A 63 -12.42 -17.11 -9.73
C LYS A 63 -13.10 -16.57 -10.99
N TYR A 64 -12.81 -15.31 -11.34
CA TYR A 64 -13.38 -14.69 -12.52
C TYR A 64 -12.89 -15.43 -13.78
N ASP A 65 -13.80 -15.68 -14.74
CA ASP A 65 -13.52 -16.47 -15.92
C ASP A 65 -12.45 -15.80 -16.80
N LYS A 66 -11.44 -16.59 -17.22
CA LYS A 66 -10.36 -16.11 -18.09
C LYS A 66 -10.85 -15.68 -19.48
N SER A 67 -11.93 -16.26 -19.97
CA SER A 67 -12.50 -15.91 -21.29
C SER A 67 -13.19 -14.55 -21.32
N LYS A 68 -13.48 -13.98 -20.13
CA LYS A 68 -14.29 -12.76 -20.02
C LYS A 68 -13.50 -11.46 -19.99
N ALA A 69 -12.23 -11.49 -19.61
CA ALA A 69 -11.37 -10.32 -19.59
C ALA A 69 -9.90 -10.67 -19.40
N VAL A 70 -9.03 -9.79 -19.86
CA VAL A 70 -7.64 -9.71 -19.39
C VAL A 70 -7.63 -9.15 -17.98
N ILE A 71 -7.06 -9.89 -17.03
CA ILE A 71 -6.93 -9.45 -15.62
C ILE A 71 -5.55 -8.88 -15.37
N VAL A 72 -5.52 -7.61 -14.97
CA VAL A 72 -4.34 -6.93 -14.43
C VAL A 72 -4.48 -6.84 -12.90
N TYR A 73 -3.61 -7.53 -12.17
CA TYR A 73 -3.61 -7.51 -10.70
C TYR A 73 -2.53 -6.59 -10.15
N GLU A 74 -2.94 -5.63 -9.34
CA GLU A 74 -2.03 -4.67 -8.71
C GLU A 74 -1.69 -5.11 -7.29
N LEU A 75 -0.43 -5.55 -7.09
CA LEU A 75 0.11 -6.01 -5.81
C LEU A 75 1.23 -5.07 -5.34
N VAL A 76 0.88 -4.02 -4.62
CA VAL A 76 1.81 -2.95 -4.20
C VAL A 76 2.77 -3.42 -3.11
N ASP A 77 2.27 -4.17 -2.12
CA ASP A 77 3.04 -4.57 -0.94
C ASP A 77 3.57 -6.01 -1.05
N SER A 78 4.68 -6.29 -0.35
CA SER A 78 5.39 -7.59 -0.41
C SER A 78 4.71 -8.69 0.44
N TYR A 79 3.43 -8.90 0.26
CA TYR A 79 2.65 -9.89 1.04
C TYR A 79 3.11 -11.34 0.86
N LEU A 80 3.70 -11.69 -0.28
CA LEU A 80 4.18 -13.05 -0.56
C LEU A 80 5.46 -13.39 0.22
N ALA A 81 6.22 -12.39 0.66
CA ALA A 81 7.41 -12.59 1.49
C ALA A 81 7.09 -12.93 2.96
N THR A 82 5.81 -12.80 3.39
CA THR A 82 5.44 -13.11 4.77
C THR A 82 5.40 -14.62 5.01
N PRO A 83 5.83 -15.10 6.22
CA PRO A 83 5.77 -16.52 6.56
C PRO A 83 4.37 -17.11 6.44
N VAL A 84 4.28 -18.35 5.97
CA VAL A 84 3.00 -19.06 5.73
C VAL A 84 2.18 -19.25 7.02
N PHE A 85 2.84 -19.38 8.16
CA PHE A 85 2.21 -19.56 9.46
C PHE A 85 2.24 -18.28 10.27
N SER A 86 1.22 -17.46 10.08
CA SER A 86 0.91 -16.37 11.00
C SER A 86 -0.51 -16.60 11.53
N PHE A 87 -0.64 -16.87 12.83
CA PHE A 87 -1.96 -16.91 13.50
C PHE A 87 -2.76 -15.64 13.22
N TYR A 88 -2.10 -14.49 13.07
CA TYR A 88 -2.72 -13.24 12.66
C TYR A 88 -3.30 -13.27 11.25
N GLY A 89 -2.69 -14.00 10.32
CA GLY A 89 -3.22 -14.18 8.96
C GLY A 89 -4.53 -14.96 8.92
N LEU A 90 -4.62 -16.00 9.77
CA LEU A 90 -5.82 -16.83 9.91
C LEU A 90 -7.02 -15.99 10.41
N PHE A 91 -6.82 -15.27 11.52
CA PHE A 91 -7.84 -14.40 12.08
C PHE A 91 -8.22 -13.24 11.15
N ARG A 92 -7.28 -12.72 10.38
CA ARG A 92 -7.53 -11.62 9.44
C ARG A 92 -8.42 -12.06 8.27
N GLY A 93 -8.22 -13.27 7.74
CA GLY A 93 -9.08 -13.82 6.68
C GLY A 93 -10.52 -14.05 7.15
N LEU A 94 -10.68 -14.64 8.34
CA LEU A 94 -11.98 -14.82 8.97
C LEU A 94 -12.66 -13.48 9.28
N ALA A 95 -11.92 -12.51 9.81
CA ALA A 95 -12.46 -11.18 10.12
C ALA A 95 -12.93 -10.43 8.86
N LYS A 96 -12.22 -10.55 7.72
CA LYS A 96 -12.65 -9.97 6.44
C LYS A 96 -13.93 -10.62 5.93
N TYR A 97 -14.07 -11.93 6.08
CA TYR A 97 -15.29 -12.66 5.73
C TYR A 97 -16.47 -12.24 6.61
N LEU A 98 -16.31 -12.26 7.93
CA LEU A 98 -17.36 -11.86 8.89
C LEU A 98 -17.75 -10.37 8.76
N SER A 99 -16.84 -9.52 8.30
CA SER A 99 -17.12 -8.09 8.04
C SER A 99 -17.76 -7.82 6.67
N GLY A 100 -18.02 -8.85 5.86
CA GLY A 100 -18.58 -8.72 4.52
C GLY A 100 -17.61 -8.16 3.48
N LYS A 101 -16.31 -8.00 3.82
CA LYS A 101 -15.29 -7.53 2.86
C LYS A 101 -14.85 -8.59 1.86
N HIS A 102 -15.04 -9.87 2.20
CA HIS A 102 -14.78 -11.00 1.32
C HIS A 102 -16.03 -11.88 1.24
N LYS A 103 -16.42 -12.22 0.01
CA LYS A 103 -17.56 -13.12 -0.26
C LYS A 103 -17.28 -14.55 0.19
N TYR A 104 -16.03 -14.99 0.08
CA TYR A 104 -15.63 -16.35 0.46
C TYR A 104 -14.66 -16.30 1.65
N CYS A 105 -14.89 -17.20 2.62
CA CYS A 105 -13.99 -17.35 3.76
C CYS A 105 -12.63 -17.88 3.29
N GLN A 106 -11.57 -17.14 3.58
CA GLN A 106 -10.20 -17.57 3.32
C GLN A 106 -9.38 -17.44 4.59
N LEU A 107 -8.97 -18.58 5.12
CA LEU A 107 -8.17 -18.65 6.34
C LEU A 107 -6.69 -18.32 6.11
N ASN A 108 -6.23 -18.35 4.86
CA ASN A 108 -4.84 -18.06 4.51
C ASN A 108 -4.76 -16.97 3.44
N GLN A 109 -4.47 -15.74 3.86
CA GLN A 109 -4.37 -14.59 2.97
C GLN A 109 -3.29 -14.78 1.89
N LYS A 110 -2.17 -15.45 2.21
CA LYS A 110 -1.10 -15.71 1.24
C LYS A 110 -1.59 -16.58 0.09
N LYS A 111 -2.33 -17.67 0.40
CA LYS A 111 -2.94 -18.52 -0.65
C LYS A 111 -3.93 -17.78 -1.53
N SER A 112 -4.67 -16.81 -0.97
CA SER A 112 -5.57 -15.95 -1.77
C SER A 112 -4.81 -15.11 -2.77
N ILE A 113 -3.71 -14.50 -2.32
CA ILE A 113 -2.85 -13.67 -3.17
C ILE A 113 -2.19 -14.53 -4.25
N GLU A 114 -1.68 -15.70 -3.87
CA GLU A 114 -1.11 -16.66 -4.83
C GLU A 114 -2.14 -17.08 -5.89
N SER A 115 -3.39 -17.37 -5.47
CA SER A 115 -4.48 -17.72 -6.39
C SER A 115 -4.83 -16.54 -7.31
N MET A 116 -4.81 -15.31 -6.78
CA MET A 116 -5.05 -14.12 -7.60
C MET A 116 -3.91 -13.88 -8.60
N CYS A 117 -2.65 -14.06 -8.19
CA CYS A 117 -1.51 -13.98 -9.10
C CYS A 117 -1.58 -15.04 -10.22
N ARG A 118 -2.00 -16.29 -9.92
CA ARG A 118 -2.18 -17.33 -10.95
C ARG A 118 -3.36 -17.06 -11.88
N ARG A 119 -4.38 -16.34 -11.40
CA ARG A 119 -5.52 -15.94 -12.22
C ARG A 119 -5.17 -14.79 -13.14
N ALA A 120 -4.35 -13.86 -12.66
CA ALA A 120 -3.99 -12.66 -13.41
C ALA A 120 -3.21 -13.00 -14.68
N ASP A 121 -3.47 -12.27 -15.76
CA ASP A 121 -2.70 -12.32 -16.99
C ASP A 121 -1.45 -11.43 -16.87
N ILE A 122 -1.57 -10.33 -16.11
CA ILE A 122 -0.48 -9.40 -15.79
C ILE A 122 -0.53 -9.08 -14.30
N VAL A 123 0.63 -9.10 -13.62
CA VAL A 123 0.74 -8.58 -12.25
C VAL A 123 1.65 -7.36 -12.23
N ILE A 124 1.16 -6.28 -11.63
CA ILE A 124 1.92 -5.05 -11.40
C ILE A 124 2.44 -5.06 -9.97
N CYS A 125 3.73 -4.81 -9.78
CA CYS A 125 4.39 -4.70 -8.48
C CYS A 125 5.31 -3.48 -8.42
N SER A 126 5.96 -3.25 -7.27
CA SER A 126 6.76 -2.05 -7.03
C SER A 126 8.27 -2.28 -7.05
N THR A 127 8.76 -3.52 -6.83
CA THR A 127 10.20 -3.82 -6.71
C THR A 127 10.60 -5.11 -7.43
N GLU A 128 11.90 -5.25 -7.70
CA GLU A 128 12.46 -6.48 -8.29
C GLU A 128 12.31 -7.69 -7.36
N GLU A 129 12.41 -7.50 -6.05
CA GLU A 129 12.20 -8.57 -5.07
C GLU A 129 10.78 -9.10 -5.11
N GLN A 130 9.80 -8.21 -5.21
CA GLN A 130 8.39 -8.60 -5.38
C GLN A 130 8.21 -9.36 -6.70
N LYS A 131 8.75 -8.84 -7.80
CA LYS A 131 8.70 -9.49 -9.10
C LYS A 131 9.25 -10.92 -9.05
N ASN A 132 10.38 -11.12 -8.38
CA ASN A 132 10.98 -12.45 -8.21
C ASN A 132 10.07 -13.43 -7.44
N HIS A 133 9.36 -12.95 -6.41
CA HIS A 133 8.39 -13.77 -5.69
C HIS A 133 7.13 -14.07 -6.53
N ILE A 134 6.65 -13.10 -7.32
CA ILE A 134 5.42 -13.22 -8.10
C ILE A 134 5.60 -14.10 -9.32
N ARG A 135 6.77 -14.13 -9.95
CA ARG A 135 7.08 -14.95 -11.14
C ARG A 135 6.83 -16.45 -10.97
N HIS A 136 6.77 -16.95 -9.74
CA HIS A 136 6.37 -18.34 -9.46
C HIS A 136 4.88 -18.60 -9.72
N TYR A 137 4.07 -17.55 -9.93
CA TYR A 137 2.62 -17.64 -10.05
C TYR A 137 2.06 -16.99 -11.32
N CYS A 138 2.76 -16.02 -11.89
CA CYS A 138 2.37 -15.28 -13.08
C CYS A 138 3.63 -14.99 -13.93
N ASP A 139 3.55 -15.23 -15.25
CA ASP A 139 4.69 -15.05 -16.15
C ASP A 139 4.92 -13.58 -16.51
N ASP A 140 3.84 -12.80 -16.76
CA ASP A 140 3.95 -11.36 -17.06
C ASP A 140 3.87 -10.53 -15.78
N VAL A 141 5.04 -10.19 -15.23
CA VAL A 141 5.17 -9.34 -14.05
C VAL A 141 5.89 -8.06 -14.39
N ARG A 142 5.24 -6.93 -14.17
CA ARG A 142 5.74 -5.60 -14.52
C ARG A 142 5.96 -4.75 -13.27
N ILE A 143 7.08 -4.02 -13.24
CA ILE A 143 7.36 -3.05 -12.19
C ILE A 143 6.86 -1.70 -12.64
N ILE A 144 5.87 -1.17 -11.91
CA ILE A 144 5.33 0.17 -12.11
C ILE A 144 5.32 0.87 -10.76
N LEU A 145 6.08 1.95 -10.67
CA LEU A 145 6.16 2.77 -9.45
C LEU A 145 4.92 3.66 -9.32
N ASP A 146 4.66 4.13 -8.10
CA ASP A 146 3.66 5.16 -7.87
C ASP A 146 3.98 6.42 -8.68
N VAL A 147 2.95 7.06 -9.20
CA VAL A 147 3.14 8.33 -9.90
C VAL A 147 3.63 9.37 -8.90
N LYS A 148 4.75 9.99 -9.20
CA LYS A 148 5.16 11.21 -8.51
C LYS A 148 4.23 12.32 -9.02
N SER A 149 3.23 12.68 -8.21
CA SER A 149 2.43 13.86 -8.50
C SER A 149 3.33 15.11 -8.53
N GLU A 150 2.86 16.19 -9.07
CA GLU A 150 3.33 17.57 -9.33
C GLU A 150 4.62 18.10 -8.65
N TYR A 151 5.25 17.37 -7.75
CA TYR A 151 6.49 17.77 -7.04
C TYR A 151 7.78 17.57 -7.83
N HIS A 152 7.71 17.28 -9.13
CA HIS A 152 8.90 17.15 -10.00
C HIS A 152 9.81 18.39 -10.03
N ASN A 153 9.29 19.54 -9.60
CA ASN A 153 10.04 20.80 -9.62
C ASN A 153 10.77 21.11 -8.29
N TYR A 154 10.55 20.33 -7.24
CA TYR A 154 11.33 20.47 -6.01
C TYR A 154 12.68 19.76 -6.15
N ARG A 155 13.60 20.35 -6.92
CA ARG A 155 15.01 20.02 -6.80
C ARG A 155 15.53 20.70 -5.52
N MET A 156 16.06 19.89 -4.61
CA MET A 156 16.90 20.46 -3.55
C MET A 156 18.11 21.12 -4.27
N THR A 157 18.06 22.44 -4.37
CA THR A 157 19.11 23.22 -5.04
C THR A 157 20.37 23.36 -4.20
N GLN A 158 20.32 22.98 -2.92
CA GLN A 158 21.44 22.99 -2.01
C GLN A 158 21.42 21.76 -1.10
N GLN A 159 22.55 21.13 -0.89
CA GLN A 159 22.70 20.19 0.21
C GLN A 159 22.49 20.95 1.53
N PRO A 160 21.65 20.45 2.46
CA PRO A 160 21.49 21.12 3.74
C PRO A 160 22.82 21.10 4.47
N GLU A 161 23.40 22.27 4.70
CA GLU A 161 24.52 22.41 5.61
C GLU A 161 24.09 22.05 7.03
N LEU A 162 24.83 21.19 7.70
CA LEU A 162 24.64 20.94 9.13
C LEU A 162 24.98 22.22 9.91
N LYS A 163 23.97 22.98 10.27
CA LYS A 163 24.13 24.17 11.11
C LYS A 163 24.14 23.74 12.58
N ASN A 164 25.15 24.17 13.31
CA ASN A 164 25.22 24.07 14.78
C ASN A 164 25.15 22.63 15.35
N ASN A 165 25.69 21.63 14.68
CA ASN A 165 25.57 20.23 15.09
C ASN A 165 24.12 19.74 15.29
N GLU A 166 23.14 20.36 14.63
CA GLU A 166 21.75 19.92 14.64
C GLU A 166 21.47 19.01 13.44
N LEU A 167 20.82 17.88 13.73
CA LEU A 167 20.36 16.93 12.72
C LEU A 167 18.83 16.87 12.74
N ASN A 168 18.21 17.42 11.70
CA ASN A 168 16.77 17.36 11.52
C ASN A 168 16.40 16.12 10.68
N ILE A 169 15.67 15.19 11.29
CA ILE A 169 15.23 13.95 10.64
C ILE A 169 13.71 14.01 10.50
N ALA A 170 13.20 13.93 9.27
CA ALA A 170 11.78 13.83 8.99
C ALA A 170 11.39 12.36 8.68
N TRP A 171 10.30 11.91 9.26
CA TRP A 171 9.70 10.63 8.97
C TRP A 171 8.20 10.81 8.71
N GLU A 172 7.71 10.22 7.64
CA GLU A 172 6.30 10.17 7.28
C GLU A 172 5.81 8.72 7.29
N GLY A 173 4.64 8.48 7.86
CA GLY A 173 4.07 7.14 7.83
C GLY A 173 2.89 6.94 8.78
N VAL A 174 2.29 5.75 8.71
CA VAL A 174 1.19 5.39 9.59
C VAL A 174 1.67 5.09 11.02
N PRO A 175 0.89 5.42 12.07
CA PRO A 175 1.33 5.35 13.46
C PRO A 175 1.89 3.99 13.90
N HIS A 176 1.35 2.89 13.39
CA HIS A 176 1.81 1.55 13.77
C HIS A 176 3.20 1.18 13.23
N ASN A 177 3.73 1.95 12.26
CA ASN A 177 5.08 1.77 11.73
C ASN A 177 6.14 2.48 12.58
N ILE A 178 5.78 3.30 13.56
CA ILE A 178 6.72 3.89 14.52
C ILE A 178 7.54 2.82 15.25
N LYS A 179 6.99 1.62 15.44
CA LYS A 179 7.74 0.48 15.99
C LYS A 179 9.02 0.14 15.23
N SER A 180 9.12 0.52 13.95
CA SER A 180 10.32 0.30 13.12
C SER A 180 11.52 1.12 13.59
N PHE A 181 11.31 2.19 14.36
CA PHE A 181 12.40 2.92 14.99
C PHE A 181 13.23 2.06 15.97
N ALA A 182 12.65 0.95 16.47
CA ALA A 182 13.41 -0.02 17.26
C ALA A 182 14.61 -0.59 16.50
N VAL A 183 14.54 -0.70 15.16
CA VAL A 183 15.63 -1.23 14.32
C VAL A 183 16.82 -0.27 14.24
N ILE A 184 16.55 1.05 14.29
CA ILE A 184 17.59 2.09 14.16
C ILE A 184 17.89 2.77 15.50
N ARG A 185 17.38 2.25 16.62
CA ARG A 185 17.54 2.84 17.96
C ARG A 185 19.01 3.08 18.31
N ASP A 186 19.86 2.07 18.11
CA ASP A 186 21.29 2.16 18.46
C ASP A 186 22.02 3.19 17.61
N ALA A 187 21.71 3.25 16.31
CA ALA A 187 22.26 4.26 15.41
C ALA A 187 21.85 5.67 15.84
N LEU A 188 20.58 5.88 16.19
CA LEU A 188 20.09 7.17 16.70
C LEU A 188 20.74 7.52 18.04
N SER A 189 20.95 6.55 18.94
CA SER A 189 21.64 6.74 20.20
C SER A 189 23.11 7.14 20.01
N ILE A 190 23.81 6.56 19.04
CA ILE A 190 25.19 6.96 18.71
C ILE A 190 25.22 8.38 18.17
N LEU A 191 24.35 8.70 17.22
CA LEU A 191 24.26 10.03 16.61
C LEU A 191 23.88 11.11 17.62
N SER A 192 23.01 10.81 18.59
CA SER A 192 22.60 11.78 19.62
C SER A 192 23.73 12.23 20.57
N LYS A 193 24.85 11.48 20.60
CA LYS A 193 26.05 11.87 21.34
C LYS A 193 26.88 12.94 20.63
N GLN A 194 26.72 13.05 19.29
CA GLN A 194 27.49 13.94 18.43
C GLN A 194 26.65 15.11 17.93
N TYR A 195 25.35 14.89 17.76
CA TYR A 195 24.41 15.84 17.16
C TYR A 195 23.20 16.03 18.06
N GLN A 196 22.64 17.21 18.07
CA GLN A 196 21.30 17.45 18.58
C GLN A 196 20.29 16.94 17.53
N ILE A 197 19.64 15.82 17.82
CA ILE A 197 18.65 15.24 16.90
C ILE A 197 17.29 15.86 17.15
N ASN A 198 16.69 16.43 16.12
CA ASN A 198 15.31 16.89 16.05
C ASN A 198 14.53 15.94 15.15
N LEU A 199 13.64 15.13 15.71
CA LEU A 199 12.86 14.14 14.97
C LEU A 199 11.45 14.65 14.70
N HIS A 200 11.13 14.85 13.44
CA HIS A 200 9.84 15.35 12.96
C HIS A 200 9.01 14.19 12.41
N LEU A 201 7.92 13.83 13.08
CA LEU A 201 7.04 12.73 12.71
C LEU A 201 5.74 13.26 12.11
N ILE A 202 5.53 13.04 10.83
CA ILE A 202 4.32 13.41 10.09
C ILE A 202 3.42 12.18 10.03
N THR A 203 2.33 12.17 10.81
CA THR A 203 1.50 10.97 10.99
C THR A 203 0.14 11.32 11.58
N ALA A 204 -0.80 10.38 11.57
CA ALA A 204 -2.07 10.57 12.29
C ALA A 204 -1.83 10.60 13.81
N LEU A 205 -2.22 11.67 14.50
CA LEU A 205 -2.04 11.83 15.96
C LEU A 205 -2.91 10.85 16.77
N LYS A 206 -4.03 10.42 16.19
CA LYS A 206 -4.93 9.40 16.73
C LYS A 206 -5.26 8.40 15.65
N TYR A 207 -5.32 7.13 15.99
CA TYR A 207 -5.71 6.08 15.05
C TYR A 207 -6.55 5.00 15.74
N LYS A 208 -7.39 4.34 14.96
CA LYS A 208 -8.20 3.22 15.46
C LYS A 208 -7.47 1.90 15.20
N LYS A 209 -7.34 1.10 16.24
CA LYS A 209 -6.84 -0.27 16.14
C LYS A 209 -8.03 -1.20 15.80
N TYR A 210 -7.75 -2.34 15.18
CA TYR A 210 -8.75 -3.33 14.77
C TYR A 210 -9.78 -2.80 13.78
N MET A 211 -9.47 -2.97 12.49
CA MET A 211 -10.33 -2.67 11.32
C MET A 211 -10.76 -1.19 11.21
N ASN A 212 -10.00 -0.27 11.77
CA ASN A 212 -10.30 1.17 11.85
C ASN A 212 -11.64 1.50 12.55
N LYS A 213 -12.15 0.60 13.40
CA LYS A 213 -13.45 0.79 14.08
C LYS A 213 -13.35 0.85 15.61
N TYR A 214 -12.46 0.05 16.20
CA TYR A 214 -12.42 -0.15 17.64
C TYR A 214 -11.14 0.40 18.24
N LEU A 215 -11.19 0.82 19.49
CA LEU A 215 -10.07 1.27 20.32
C LEU A 215 -9.22 2.37 19.69
N THR A 216 -9.54 3.62 20.00
CA THR A 216 -8.72 4.78 19.65
C THR A 216 -7.42 4.76 20.42
N LYS A 217 -6.29 4.85 19.73
CA LYS A 217 -4.95 4.99 20.29
C LYS A 217 -4.36 6.34 19.94
N HIS A 218 -3.52 6.85 20.82
CA HIS A 218 -2.76 8.08 20.59
C HIS A 218 -1.34 7.72 20.15
N THR A 219 -0.88 8.33 19.09
CA THR A 219 0.44 8.10 18.50
C THR A 219 1.57 8.44 19.44
N VAL A 220 1.38 9.43 20.34
CA VAL A 220 2.34 9.79 21.36
C VAL A 220 2.74 8.60 22.26
N ASN A 221 1.85 7.64 22.47
CA ASN A 221 2.16 6.44 23.27
C ASN A 221 3.09 5.48 22.53
N GLU A 222 2.97 5.39 21.20
CA GLU A 222 3.91 4.60 20.38
C GLU A 222 5.28 5.29 20.33
N VAL A 223 5.31 6.63 20.22
CA VAL A 223 6.55 7.42 20.28
C VAL A 223 7.29 7.14 21.58
N LYS A 224 6.65 7.32 22.75
CA LYS A 224 7.24 7.07 24.06
C LYS A 224 7.79 5.64 24.23
N LYS A 225 7.22 4.68 23.52
CA LYS A 225 7.59 3.27 23.61
C LYS A 225 8.82 2.92 22.77
N TYR A 226 8.96 3.51 21.59
CA TYR A 226 9.93 3.07 20.59
C TYR A 226 11.02 4.09 20.27
N ILE A 227 10.85 5.33 20.68
CA ILE A 227 11.77 6.43 20.37
C ILE A 227 12.32 6.99 21.68
N ASP A 228 13.66 6.96 21.79
CA ASP A 228 14.42 7.50 22.93
C ASP A 228 15.26 8.69 22.44
N ILE A 229 14.57 9.76 22.08
CA ILE A 229 15.14 11.03 21.63
C ILE A 229 14.40 12.17 22.33
N ASN A 230 15.14 13.18 22.82
CA ASN A 230 14.56 14.28 23.58
C ASN A 230 13.66 15.19 22.73
N ASN A 231 14.07 15.48 21.50
CA ASN A 231 13.36 16.43 20.63
C ASN A 231 12.55 15.67 19.58
N VAL A 232 11.30 15.34 19.91
CA VAL A 232 10.35 14.70 18.98
C VAL A 232 9.16 15.62 18.77
N TYR A 233 8.92 15.95 17.51
CA TYR A 233 7.84 16.81 17.07
C TYR A 233 6.81 15.98 16.29
N LEU A 234 5.54 16.06 16.67
CA LEU A 234 4.44 15.34 16.03
C LEU A 234 3.60 16.32 15.19
N TYR A 235 3.43 16.02 13.93
CA TYR A 235 2.59 16.78 13.01
C TYR A 235 1.44 15.92 12.53
N GLN A 236 0.23 16.48 12.57
CA GLN A 236 -0.95 15.82 12.01
C GLN A 236 -0.78 15.71 10.49
N TRP A 237 -0.93 14.50 9.99
CA TRP A 237 -1.03 14.27 8.57
C TRP A 237 -2.35 14.87 8.04
N ASN A 238 -2.26 15.83 7.13
CA ASN A 238 -3.40 16.37 6.42
C ASN A 238 -3.43 15.73 5.03
N GLU A 239 -4.56 15.10 4.70
CA GLU A 239 -4.82 14.52 3.38
C GLU A 239 -5.15 15.60 2.36
#